data_2b2deda2994dd844d73af08d8d9a9331
#
_entry.id   2b2deda2994dd844d73af08d8d9a9331
#
_cell.length_a   1.000
_cell.length_b   1.000
_cell.length_c   1.000
_cell.angle_alpha   90.00
_cell.angle_beta   90.00
_cell.angle_gamma   90.00
#
_symmetry.space_group_name_H-M   'P 1'
#
loop_
_entity.id
_entity.type
_entity.pdbx_description
1 polymer ?
#
loop_
_entity_poly.entity_id
_entity_poly.type
_entity_poly.pdbx_seq_one_letter_code
_entity_poly.pdbx_strand_id
1 'polypeptide(L)'
;NIYTTIFRGLPELLTLFMIFYGAQIGIQQLMRLYDPTAAVEVNAFVSGMIALGVVFSSYASEVFLSAFRAIPKGQYEGGYSVGLSGGQTMRLVVLPQLIRIALPGLANLWLILLKDTALVSAIGLADILRQTGVAARVTKHAFLFYGFAA
;
A
#
# COMPACT_ATOMS: atom_id res chain seq x y z
N ASN A 1 -5.33 11.86 -11.81
CA ASN A 1 -6.45 11.54 -10.92
C ASN A 1 -6.25 12.27 -9.59
N ILE A 2 -7.24 13.04 -9.10
CA ILE A 2 -7.12 13.86 -7.87
C ILE A 2 -6.67 12.97 -6.69
N TYR A 3 -7.23 11.77 -6.57
CA TYR A 3 -6.85 10.77 -5.57
C TYR A 3 -5.34 10.48 -5.57
N THR A 4 -4.79 10.10 -6.71
CA THR A 4 -3.37 9.76 -6.83
C THR A 4 -2.47 10.96 -6.59
N THR A 5 -2.89 12.16 -7.00
CA THR A 5 -2.11 13.40 -6.80
C THR A 5 -2.02 13.75 -5.32
N ILE A 6 -3.12 13.64 -4.56
CA ILE A 6 -3.14 13.95 -3.12
C ILE A 6 -2.24 12.96 -2.36
N PHE A 7 -2.46 11.65 -2.53
CA PHE A 7 -1.75 10.63 -1.75
C PHE A 7 -0.27 10.47 -2.12
N ARG A 8 0.14 10.84 -3.34
CA ARG A 8 1.55 10.86 -3.74
C ARG A 8 2.27 12.16 -3.36
N GLY A 9 1.54 13.23 -3.11
CA GLY A 9 2.11 14.51 -2.69
C GLY A 9 2.32 14.64 -1.18
N LEU A 10 1.75 13.73 -0.39
CA LEU A 10 1.94 13.69 1.06
C LEU A 10 3.07 12.73 1.42
N PRO A 11 3.95 13.08 2.39
CA PRO A 11 4.90 12.12 2.97
C PRO A 11 4.15 10.91 3.53
N GLU A 12 4.65 9.69 3.26
CA GLU A 12 4.03 8.43 3.71
C GLU A 12 3.75 8.44 5.22
N LEU A 13 4.70 8.93 6.01
CA LEU A 13 4.55 9.04 7.46
C LEU A 13 3.39 9.98 7.85
N LEU A 14 3.22 11.10 7.15
CA LEU A 14 2.11 12.02 7.40
C LEU A 14 0.76 11.38 7.06
N THR A 15 0.68 10.66 5.94
CA THR A 15 -0.53 9.92 5.54
C THR A 15 -0.87 8.85 6.58
N LEU A 16 0.13 8.13 7.08
CA LEU A 16 -0.03 7.13 8.12
C LEU A 16 -0.58 7.76 9.41
N PHE A 17 -0.03 8.89 9.87
CA PHE A 17 -0.54 9.60 11.04
C PHE A 17 -1.94 10.15 10.82
N MET A 18 -2.24 10.72 9.67
CA MET A 18 -3.58 11.21 9.35
C MET A 18 -4.63 10.11 9.39
N ILE A 19 -4.32 8.93 8.83
CA ILE A 19 -5.24 7.79 8.83
C ILE A 19 -5.38 7.23 10.25
N PHE A 20 -4.28 7.01 10.97
CA PHE A 20 -4.33 6.45 12.31
C PHE A 20 -5.06 7.36 13.31
N TYR A 21 -4.59 8.60 13.47
CA TYR A 21 -5.18 9.54 14.41
C TYR A 21 -6.54 10.06 13.94
N GLY A 22 -6.72 10.25 12.63
CA GLY A 22 -8.00 10.66 12.06
C GLY A 22 -9.08 9.60 12.25
N ALA A 23 -8.76 8.32 12.05
CA ALA A 23 -9.67 7.22 12.33
C ALA A 23 -10.00 7.14 13.83
N GLN A 24 -9.00 7.28 14.70
CA GLN A 24 -9.21 7.24 16.15
C GLN A 24 -10.12 8.37 16.63
N ILE A 25 -9.87 9.61 16.17
CA ILE A 25 -10.70 10.78 16.52
C ILE A 25 -12.11 10.62 15.94
N GLY A 26 -12.24 10.22 14.68
CA GLY A 26 -13.53 10.04 14.02
C GLY A 26 -14.40 8.97 14.69
N ILE A 27 -13.83 7.79 14.97
CA ILE A 27 -14.54 6.70 15.65
C ILE A 27 -14.93 7.12 17.07
N GLN A 28 -14.03 7.77 17.79
CA GLN A 28 -14.29 8.22 19.15
C GLN A 28 -15.40 9.30 19.22
N GLN A 29 -15.46 10.22 18.24
CA GLN A 29 -16.54 11.20 18.15
C GLN A 29 -17.88 10.55 17.83
N LEU A 30 -17.92 9.59 16.90
CA LEU A 30 -19.12 8.84 16.56
C LEU A 30 -19.64 8.03 17.76
N MET A 31 -18.75 7.37 18.50
CA MET A 31 -19.16 6.58 19.67
C MET A 31 -19.67 7.46 20.82
N ARG A 32 -19.10 8.64 21.01
CA ARG A 32 -19.58 9.61 22.04
C ARG A 32 -21.00 10.12 21.78
N LEU A 33 -21.51 10.01 20.57
CA LEU A 33 -22.91 10.34 20.26
C LEU A 33 -23.88 9.29 20.84
N TYR A 34 -23.41 8.05 21.06
CA TYR A 34 -24.21 6.95 21.61
C TYR A 34 -23.90 6.69 23.08
N ASP A 35 -22.62 6.77 23.47
CA ASP A 35 -22.15 6.58 24.84
C ASP A 35 -21.02 7.56 25.14
N PRO A 36 -21.27 8.60 25.97
CA PRO A 36 -20.26 9.60 26.34
C PRO A 36 -19.04 9.05 27.09
N THR A 37 -19.15 7.82 27.65
CA THR A 37 -18.07 7.17 28.43
C THR A 37 -17.26 6.18 27.62
N ALA A 38 -17.64 5.91 26.38
CA ALA A 38 -16.95 4.95 25.53
C ALA A 38 -15.54 5.44 25.16
N ALA A 39 -14.53 4.69 25.55
CA ALA A 39 -13.15 4.84 25.11
C ALA A 39 -12.86 3.75 24.04
N VAL A 40 -12.64 4.16 22.80
CA VAL A 40 -12.31 3.23 21.71
C VAL A 40 -10.84 3.40 21.36
N GLU A 41 -10.09 2.33 21.54
CA GLU A 41 -8.71 2.25 21.02
C GLU A 41 -8.72 1.61 19.63
N VAL A 42 -8.24 2.35 18.62
CA VAL A 42 -8.06 1.84 17.27
C VAL A 42 -6.81 0.96 17.25
N ASN A 43 -6.96 -0.26 16.77
CA ASN A 43 -5.84 -1.19 16.67
C ASN A 43 -4.77 -0.66 15.70
N ALA A 44 -3.55 -0.45 16.19
CA ALA A 44 -2.43 0.11 15.41
C ALA A 44 -2.10 -0.74 14.18
N PHE A 45 -2.25 -2.07 14.26
CA PHE A 45 -2.02 -2.97 13.12
C PHE A 45 -3.03 -2.73 12.01
N VAL A 46 -4.31 -2.67 12.34
CA VAL A 46 -5.39 -2.44 11.36
C VAL A 46 -5.24 -1.06 10.72
N SER A 47 -4.96 -0.04 11.51
CA SER A 47 -4.74 1.32 10.99
C SER A 47 -3.52 1.42 10.09
N GLY A 48 -2.41 0.78 10.47
CA GLY A 48 -1.22 0.70 9.64
C GLY A 48 -1.47 -0.01 8.32
N MET A 49 -2.20 -1.13 8.35
CA MET A 49 -2.58 -1.89 7.16
C MET A 49 -3.46 -1.05 6.22
N ILE A 50 -4.44 -0.32 6.74
CA ILE A 50 -5.30 0.57 5.94
C ILE A 50 -4.49 1.71 5.35
N ALA A 51 -3.65 2.38 6.16
CA ALA A 51 -2.84 3.50 5.73
C ALA A 51 -1.88 3.12 4.60
N LEU A 52 -1.10 2.05 4.78
CA LEU A 52 -0.20 1.55 3.76
C LEU A 52 -0.96 1.03 2.53
N GLY A 53 -2.11 0.38 2.73
CA GLY A 53 -2.98 -0.09 1.66
C GLY A 53 -3.51 1.03 0.78
N VAL A 54 -3.92 2.16 1.36
CA VAL A 54 -4.39 3.36 0.63
C VAL A 54 -3.26 3.96 -0.18
N VAL A 55 -2.08 4.14 0.41
CA VAL A 55 -0.90 4.65 -0.30
C VAL A 55 -0.48 3.71 -1.42
N PHE A 56 -0.36 2.41 -1.13
CA PHE A 56 0.01 1.39 -2.11
C PHE A 56 -0.99 1.34 -3.28
N SER A 57 -2.29 1.38 -3.01
CA SER A 57 -3.32 1.37 -4.06
C SER A 57 -3.23 2.58 -5.00
N SER A 58 -2.85 3.73 -4.47
CA SER A 58 -2.60 4.95 -5.24
C SER A 58 -1.46 4.75 -6.25
N TYR A 59 -0.31 4.24 -5.80
CA TYR A 59 0.83 3.95 -6.68
C TYR A 59 0.53 2.80 -7.67
N ALA A 60 -0.11 1.73 -7.20
CA ALA A 60 -0.48 0.59 -8.05
C ALA A 60 -1.44 1.02 -9.17
N SER A 61 -2.37 1.93 -8.90
CA SER A 61 -3.28 2.45 -9.93
C SER A 61 -2.53 3.16 -11.08
N GLU A 62 -1.45 3.88 -10.77
CA GLU A 62 -0.61 4.54 -11.78
C GLU A 62 0.21 3.52 -12.59
N VAL A 63 0.73 2.48 -11.94
CA VAL A 63 1.43 1.39 -12.63
C VAL A 63 0.50 0.69 -13.63
N PHE A 64 -0.73 0.36 -13.21
CA PHE A 64 -1.71 -0.24 -14.12
C PHE A 64 -2.12 0.73 -15.24
N LEU A 65 -2.35 1.99 -14.93
CA LEU A 65 -2.70 2.99 -15.94
C LEU A 65 -1.59 3.13 -17.00
N SER A 66 -0.33 3.17 -16.56
CA SER A 66 0.82 3.21 -17.45
C SER A 66 0.93 1.95 -18.30
N ALA A 67 0.71 0.79 -17.71
CA ALA A 67 0.71 -0.50 -18.42
C ALA A 67 -0.41 -0.57 -19.47
N PHE A 68 -1.63 -0.11 -19.15
CA PHE A 68 -2.72 -0.03 -20.12
C PHE A 68 -2.40 0.90 -21.30
N ARG A 69 -1.77 2.04 -21.04
CA ARG A 69 -1.36 2.99 -22.08
C ARG A 69 -0.23 2.47 -22.97
N ALA A 70 0.59 1.56 -22.44
CA ALA A 70 1.68 0.95 -23.19
C ALA A 70 1.20 -0.13 -24.19
N ILE A 71 -0.04 -0.64 -24.05
CA ILE A 71 -0.59 -1.62 -24.98
C ILE A 71 -1.08 -0.91 -26.24
N PRO A 72 -0.52 -1.23 -27.42
CA PRO A 72 -0.93 -0.62 -28.69
C PRO A 72 -2.40 -0.90 -29.01
N LYS A 73 -3.09 0.09 -29.62
CA LYS A 73 -4.49 -0.06 -30.05
C LYS A 73 -4.69 -1.25 -31.01
N GLY A 74 -3.70 -1.55 -31.83
CA GLY A 74 -3.71 -2.69 -32.74
C GLY A 74 -3.91 -4.06 -32.07
N GLN A 75 -3.59 -4.18 -30.78
CA GLN A 75 -3.87 -5.43 -30.01
C GLN A 75 -5.37 -5.61 -29.79
N TYR A 76 -6.10 -4.53 -29.58
CA TYR A 76 -7.55 -4.56 -29.46
C TYR A 76 -8.21 -4.80 -30.81
N GLU A 77 -7.75 -4.08 -31.85
CA GLU A 77 -8.24 -4.20 -33.22
C GLU A 77 -7.98 -5.62 -33.78
N GLY A 78 -6.80 -6.19 -33.53
CA GLY A 78 -6.46 -7.56 -33.89
C GLY A 78 -7.35 -8.58 -33.24
N GLY A 79 -7.70 -8.41 -31.97
CA GLY A 79 -8.68 -9.29 -31.29
C GLY A 79 -10.06 -9.23 -31.94
N TYR A 80 -10.53 -8.04 -32.29
CA TYR A 80 -11.83 -7.86 -32.93
C TYR A 80 -11.85 -8.43 -34.36
N SER A 81 -10.76 -8.28 -35.13
CA SER A 81 -10.68 -8.78 -36.51
C SER A 81 -10.73 -10.31 -36.62
N VAL A 82 -10.33 -11.03 -35.58
CA VAL A 82 -10.48 -12.50 -35.51
C VAL A 82 -11.80 -12.94 -34.84
N GLY A 83 -12.74 -12.01 -34.64
CA GLY A 83 -14.09 -12.29 -34.13
C GLY A 83 -14.20 -12.41 -32.61
N LEU A 84 -13.20 -12.01 -31.84
CA LEU A 84 -13.30 -11.97 -30.39
C LEU A 84 -14.20 -10.82 -29.93
N SER A 85 -15.06 -11.09 -28.94
CA SER A 85 -15.80 -10.03 -28.25
C SER A 85 -14.86 -9.17 -27.39
N GLY A 86 -15.30 -7.98 -26.98
CA GLY A 86 -14.49 -7.07 -26.15
C GLY A 86 -13.96 -7.71 -24.87
N GLY A 87 -14.78 -8.51 -24.18
CA GLY A 87 -14.37 -9.27 -22.99
C GLY A 87 -13.35 -10.37 -23.29
N GLN A 88 -13.51 -11.07 -24.40
CA GLN A 88 -12.56 -12.10 -24.86
C GLN A 88 -11.23 -11.46 -25.26
N THR A 89 -11.25 -10.36 -26.02
CA THR A 89 -10.06 -9.59 -26.37
C THR A 89 -9.33 -9.11 -25.14
N MET A 90 -10.07 -8.54 -24.14
CA MET A 90 -9.48 -8.13 -22.88
C MET A 90 -8.79 -9.28 -22.15
N ARG A 91 -9.47 -10.42 -22.01
CA ARG A 91 -8.97 -11.57 -21.23
C ARG A 91 -7.86 -12.33 -21.92
N LEU A 92 -7.96 -12.56 -23.23
CA LEU A 92 -7.05 -13.45 -23.97
C LEU A 92 -5.85 -12.71 -24.57
N VAL A 93 -6.00 -11.43 -24.90
CA VAL A 93 -4.97 -10.64 -25.60
C VAL A 93 -4.38 -9.56 -24.69
N VAL A 94 -5.22 -8.71 -24.12
CA VAL A 94 -4.77 -7.52 -23.40
C VAL A 94 -4.26 -7.85 -22.00
N LEU A 95 -5.01 -8.62 -21.22
CA LEU A 95 -4.68 -8.90 -19.81
C LEU A 95 -3.34 -9.64 -19.62
N PRO A 96 -2.97 -10.65 -20.43
CA PRO A 96 -1.66 -11.29 -20.31
C PRO A 96 -0.50 -10.33 -20.59
N GLN A 97 -0.66 -9.42 -21.56
CA GLN A 97 0.33 -8.40 -21.87
C GLN A 97 0.39 -7.35 -20.76
N LEU A 98 -0.76 -6.90 -20.26
CA LEU A 98 -0.88 -5.95 -19.15
C LEU A 98 -0.10 -6.43 -17.91
N ILE A 99 -0.30 -7.69 -17.53
CA ILE A 99 0.39 -8.29 -16.36
C ILE A 99 1.89 -8.24 -16.57
N ARG A 100 2.39 -8.64 -17.74
CA ARG A 100 3.84 -8.62 -18.04
C ARG A 100 4.43 -7.22 -17.98
N ILE A 101 3.70 -6.21 -18.47
CA ILE A 101 4.15 -4.81 -18.47
C ILE A 101 4.08 -4.22 -17.05
N ALA A 102 3.04 -4.55 -16.28
CA ALA A 102 2.85 -4.02 -14.92
C ALA A 102 3.78 -4.68 -13.89
N LEU A 103 4.17 -5.94 -14.09
CA LEU A 103 4.88 -6.75 -13.10
C LEU A 103 6.16 -6.11 -12.55
N PRO A 104 7.07 -5.53 -13.38
CA PRO A 104 8.27 -4.87 -12.86
C PRO A 104 7.94 -3.66 -11.97
N GLY A 105 6.93 -2.86 -12.37
CA GLY A 105 6.46 -1.73 -11.57
C GLY A 105 5.85 -2.16 -10.23
N LEU A 106 5.03 -3.21 -10.23
CA LEU A 106 4.44 -3.77 -9.01
C LEU A 106 5.51 -4.39 -8.10
N ALA A 107 6.53 -5.05 -8.66
CA ALA A 107 7.66 -5.58 -7.88
C ALA A 107 8.45 -4.46 -7.18
N ASN A 108 8.67 -3.35 -7.88
CA ASN A 108 9.30 -2.17 -7.26
C ASN A 108 8.44 -1.57 -6.14
N LEU A 109 7.11 -1.47 -6.35
CA LEU A 109 6.20 -1.01 -5.31
C LEU A 109 6.18 -1.95 -4.10
N TRP A 110 6.29 -3.25 -4.31
CA TRP A 110 6.40 -4.22 -3.23
C TRP A 110 7.66 -3.98 -2.38
N LEU A 111 8.80 -3.72 -3.00
CA LEU A 111 10.04 -3.39 -2.29
C LEU A 111 9.92 -2.08 -1.49
N ILE A 112 9.25 -1.08 -2.04
CA ILE A 112 8.95 0.18 -1.33
C ILE A 112 8.06 -0.12 -0.12
N LEU A 113 6.97 -0.87 -0.31
CA LEU A 113 6.05 -1.24 0.76
C LEU A 113 6.76 -1.96 1.92
N LEU A 114 7.68 -2.88 1.62
CA LEU A 114 8.47 -3.56 2.66
C LEU A 114 9.30 -2.58 3.50
N LYS A 115 9.84 -1.53 2.88
CA LYS A 115 10.57 -0.48 3.60
C LYS A 115 9.62 0.40 4.42
N ASP A 116 8.45 0.73 3.87
CA ASP A 116 7.46 1.60 4.50
C ASP A 116 6.78 0.93 5.71
N THR A 117 6.76 -0.41 5.77
CA THR A 117 6.27 -1.12 6.96
C THR A 117 7.03 -0.73 8.23
N ALA A 118 8.30 -0.32 8.12
CA ALA A 118 9.07 0.20 9.25
C ALA A 118 8.48 1.52 9.81
N LEU A 119 7.80 2.32 8.99
CA LEU A 119 7.15 3.56 9.41
C LEU A 119 5.98 3.28 10.37
N VAL A 120 5.35 2.11 10.28
CA VAL A 120 4.24 1.70 11.15
C VAL A 120 4.70 1.60 12.60
N SER A 121 5.99 1.40 12.86
CA SER A 121 6.55 1.43 14.22
C SER A 121 6.37 2.80 14.90
N ALA A 122 6.23 3.87 14.12
CA ALA A 122 6.02 5.22 14.64
C ALA A 122 4.64 5.39 15.32
N ILE A 123 3.65 4.55 14.95
CA ILE A 123 2.31 4.53 15.59
C ILE A 123 2.22 3.47 16.70
N GLY A 124 3.35 2.94 17.15
CA GLY A 124 3.42 2.02 18.28
C GLY A 124 3.37 0.53 17.93
N LEU A 125 3.31 0.17 16.64
CA LEU A 125 3.39 -1.23 16.24
C LEU A 125 4.82 -1.75 16.42
N ALA A 126 4.96 -2.87 17.13
CA ALA A 126 6.24 -3.54 17.28
C ALA A 126 6.54 -4.39 16.05
N ASP A 127 7.32 -3.86 15.12
CA ASP A 127 7.81 -4.59 13.95
C ASP A 127 9.19 -5.25 14.21
N ILE A 128 9.67 -5.99 13.22
CA ILE A 128 10.95 -6.69 13.30
C ILE A 128 12.10 -5.73 13.58
N LEU A 129 12.17 -4.59 12.91
CA LEU A 129 13.24 -3.61 13.07
C LEU A 129 13.24 -2.98 14.45
N ARG A 130 12.06 -2.69 14.99
CA ARG A 130 11.91 -2.16 16.36
C ARG A 130 12.35 -3.19 17.39
N GLN A 131 11.91 -4.45 17.27
CA GLN A 131 12.31 -5.53 18.18
C GLN A 131 13.81 -5.80 18.10
N THR A 132 14.38 -5.80 16.89
CA THR A 132 15.82 -5.91 16.64
C THR A 132 16.57 -4.78 17.32
N GLY A 133 16.09 -3.54 17.22
CA GLY A 133 16.70 -2.38 17.87
C GLY A 133 16.66 -2.48 19.40
N VAL A 134 15.58 -2.99 20.00
CA VAL A 134 15.51 -3.26 21.45
C VAL A 134 16.51 -4.34 21.84
N ALA A 135 16.55 -5.48 21.14
CA ALA A 135 17.46 -6.58 21.41
C ALA A 135 18.93 -6.14 21.26
N ALA A 136 19.25 -5.37 20.21
CA ALA A 136 20.60 -4.84 19.99
C ALA A 136 21.07 -3.89 21.12
N ARG A 137 20.18 -3.07 21.67
CA ARG A 137 20.48 -2.18 22.80
C ARG A 137 20.69 -2.94 24.11
N VAL A 138 19.86 -3.94 24.38
CA VAL A 138 19.93 -4.73 25.62
C VAL A 138 21.18 -5.62 25.62
N THR A 139 21.45 -6.30 24.50
CA THR A 139 22.56 -7.27 24.40
C THR A 139 23.87 -6.67 23.97
N LYS A 140 23.87 -5.42 23.43
CA LYS A 140 25.02 -4.72 22.81
C LYS A 140 25.62 -5.43 21.58
N HIS A 141 24.91 -6.40 21.00
CA HIS A 141 25.32 -7.14 19.80
C HIS A 141 24.59 -6.66 18.55
N ALA A 142 24.72 -5.37 18.21
CA ALA A 142 23.99 -4.72 17.13
C ALA A 142 24.17 -5.41 15.78
N PHE A 143 25.40 -5.74 15.39
CA PHE A 143 25.69 -6.40 14.10
C PHE A 143 25.00 -7.74 13.94
N LEU A 144 24.93 -8.53 15.02
CA LEU A 144 24.29 -9.83 15.01
C LEU A 144 22.77 -9.68 14.77
N PHE A 145 22.09 -8.83 15.55
CA PHE A 145 20.65 -8.69 15.45
C PHE A 145 20.20 -8.02 14.15
N TYR A 146 20.89 -6.97 13.70
CA TYR A 146 20.56 -6.35 12.41
C TYR A 146 20.92 -7.23 11.22
N GLY A 147 21.97 -8.05 11.32
CA GLY A 147 22.33 -9.02 10.29
C GLY A 147 21.29 -10.14 10.10
N PHE A 148 20.61 -10.56 11.19
CA PHE A 148 19.52 -11.53 11.09
C PHE A 148 18.17 -10.90 10.64
N ALA A 149 18.01 -9.58 10.79
CA ALA A 149 16.79 -8.88 10.41
C ALA A 149 16.79 -8.38 8.95
N ALA A 150 17.96 -8.37 8.28
CA ALA A 150 18.14 -7.96 6.89
C ALA A 150 17.88 -9.09 5.93
#